data_c6aed742b1f57489ab5d781eca525a70
#
_entry.id   c6aed742b1f57489ab5d781eca525a70
#
_cell.length_a   1.000
_cell.length_b   1.000
_cell.length_c   1.000
_cell.angle_alpha   90.00
_cell.angle_beta   90.00
_cell.angle_gamma   90.00
#
_symmetry.space_group_name_H-M   'P 1'
#
loop_
_entity.id
_entity.type
_entity.pdbx_description
1 polymer ?
#
loop_
_entity_poly.entity_id
_entity_poly.type
_entity_poly.pdbx_seq_one_letter_code
_entity_poly.pdbx_strand_id
1 'polypeptide(L)'
;MLSFFYILGQVSLPFVRVPIGGSNIDSRVSVFWIQDTRTGKSVAFEIVQRVCRDIGIEAVDYSTGTDAALVGSFVQENSDEPPVQRPGVLAGRKCMNFDEGSILLKPNQHSEGTVLFLQTALNAAGTGRNVLTKHLRDGTINIKSEVSLWITTFPPKGIREHVLDKGIFQRVLPIGS
;
A
#
# COMPACT_ATOMS: atom_id res chain seq x y z
N MET A 1 16.49 -11.98 -4.17
CA MET A 1 17.13 -10.70 -3.79
C MET A 1 16.12 -9.59 -3.50
N LEU A 2 15.15 -9.33 -4.39
CA LEU A 2 14.14 -8.28 -4.20
C LEU A 2 13.32 -8.42 -2.92
N SER A 3 12.77 -9.62 -2.65
CA SER A 3 12.02 -9.92 -1.43
C SER A 3 12.82 -9.62 -0.15
N PHE A 4 14.13 -9.82 -0.18
CA PHE A 4 15.02 -9.48 0.92
C PHE A 4 15.03 -7.97 1.21
N PHE A 5 15.27 -7.14 0.19
CA PHE A 5 15.26 -5.68 0.36
C PHE A 5 13.89 -5.14 0.77
N TYR A 6 12.83 -5.73 0.25
CA TYR A 6 11.46 -5.38 0.61
C TYR A 6 11.19 -5.62 2.11
N ILE A 7 11.56 -6.79 2.61
CA ILE A 7 11.42 -7.14 4.04
C ILE A 7 12.37 -6.31 4.90
N LEU A 8 13.65 -6.18 4.48
CA LEU A 8 14.65 -5.39 5.21
C LEU A 8 14.20 -3.95 5.40
N GLY A 9 13.59 -3.36 4.37
CA GLY A 9 13.02 -2.01 4.44
C GLY A 9 11.95 -1.89 5.51
N GLN A 10 11.08 -2.87 5.66
CA GLN A 10 10.06 -2.90 6.71
C GLN A 10 10.67 -3.15 8.11
N VAL A 11 11.66 -4.03 8.21
CA VAL A 11 12.35 -4.29 9.49
C VAL A 11 13.04 -3.02 9.98
N SER A 12 13.73 -2.32 9.09
CA SER A 12 14.52 -1.12 9.41
C SER A 12 13.67 0.14 9.65
N LEU A 13 12.41 0.14 9.26
CA LEU A 13 11.53 1.31 9.30
C LEU A 13 11.48 2.04 10.66
N PRO A 14 11.47 1.39 11.83
CA PRO A 14 11.48 2.10 13.11
C PRO A 14 12.79 2.82 13.42
N PHE A 15 13.89 2.40 12.79
CA PHE A 15 15.24 2.80 13.16
C PHE A 15 15.90 3.73 12.14
N VAL A 16 15.50 3.66 10.88
CA VAL A 16 16.18 4.34 9.77
C VAL A 16 15.29 5.44 9.19
N ARG A 17 15.81 6.67 9.25
CA ARG A 17 15.29 7.85 8.56
C ARG A 17 16.46 8.60 7.97
N VAL A 18 16.37 8.93 6.70
CA VAL A 18 17.42 9.68 5.99
C VAL A 18 16.88 11.06 5.64
N PRO A 19 17.42 12.13 6.23
CA PRO A 19 17.04 13.49 5.86
C PRO A 19 17.63 13.84 4.49
N ILE A 20 16.79 14.26 3.56
CA ILE A 20 17.21 14.70 2.23
C ILE A 20 16.43 15.98 1.87
N GLY A 21 17.16 17.08 1.66
CA GLY A 21 16.58 18.33 1.16
C GLY A 21 15.39 18.85 1.97
N GLY A 22 15.41 18.72 3.30
CA GLY A 22 14.32 19.14 4.18
C GLY A 22 13.16 18.14 4.28
N SER A 23 13.26 17.00 3.62
CA SER A 23 12.34 15.87 3.73
C SER A 23 13.01 14.67 4.36
N ASN A 24 12.22 13.77 4.96
CA ASN A 24 12.72 12.50 5.44
C ASN A 24 12.32 11.39 4.46
N ILE A 25 13.29 10.55 4.09
CA ILE A 25 13.04 9.28 3.40
C ILE A 25 13.15 8.17 4.44
N ASP A 26 12.22 7.25 4.40
CA ASP A 26 12.28 6.04 5.21
C ASP A 26 12.86 4.85 4.43
N SER A 27 13.11 3.76 5.14
CA SER A 27 13.76 2.56 4.59
C SER A 27 12.82 1.67 3.77
N ARG A 28 11.51 1.98 3.69
CA ARG A 28 10.56 1.13 2.98
C ARG A 28 10.88 1.05 1.50
N VAL A 29 10.80 -0.14 0.98
CA VAL A 29 10.85 -0.40 -0.46
C VAL A 29 9.47 -0.85 -0.88
N SER A 30 8.86 -0.16 -1.84
CA SER A 30 7.64 -0.61 -2.50
C SER A 30 7.95 -0.97 -3.95
N VAL A 31 7.32 -2.03 -4.43
CA VAL A 31 7.62 -2.65 -5.71
C VAL A 31 6.39 -2.60 -6.61
N PHE A 32 6.59 -2.26 -7.87
CA PHE A 32 5.59 -2.38 -8.91
C PHE A 32 6.08 -3.34 -9.99
N TRP A 33 5.63 -4.59 -9.93
CA TRP A 33 6.10 -5.66 -10.79
C TRP A 33 5.16 -5.85 -11.99
N ILE A 34 5.64 -5.46 -13.15
CA ILE A 34 4.91 -5.55 -14.42
C ILE A 34 5.50 -6.68 -15.23
N GLN A 35 4.80 -7.80 -15.34
CA GLN A 35 5.29 -8.97 -16.05
C GLN A 35 4.13 -9.90 -16.44
N ASP A 36 4.35 -10.75 -17.45
CA ASP A 36 3.40 -11.74 -17.90
C ASP A 36 3.01 -12.77 -16.81
N THR A 37 1.99 -13.57 -17.09
CA THR A 37 1.59 -14.69 -16.23
C THR A 37 2.71 -15.73 -16.09
N ARG A 38 2.68 -16.49 -14.99
CA ARG A 38 3.60 -17.59 -14.71
C ARG A 38 5.06 -17.20 -14.53
N THR A 39 5.33 -15.95 -14.17
CA THR A 39 6.68 -15.43 -13.94
C THR A 39 7.15 -15.50 -12.48
N GLY A 40 6.37 -16.14 -11.61
CA GLY A 40 6.73 -16.31 -10.20
C GLY A 40 6.42 -15.12 -9.29
N LYS A 41 5.62 -14.13 -9.75
CA LYS A 41 5.24 -12.95 -8.95
C LYS A 41 4.61 -13.33 -7.60
N SER A 42 3.62 -14.23 -7.63
CA SER A 42 2.93 -14.70 -6.42
C SER A 42 3.86 -15.51 -5.51
N VAL A 43 4.67 -16.39 -6.09
CA VAL A 43 5.67 -17.19 -5.33
C VAL A 43 6.67 -16.29 -4.60
N ALA A 44 7.09 -15.18 -5.22
CA ALA A 44 7.99 -14.23 -4.58
C ALA A 44 7.35 -13.58 -3.34
N PHE A 45 6.04 -13.28 -3.38
CA PHE A 45 5.34 -12.74 -2.21
C PHE A 45 5.01 -13.81 -1.16
N GLU A 46 4.77 -15.07 -1.55
CA GLU A 46 4.65 -16.18 -0.59
C GLU A 46 5.92 -16.35 0.28
N ILE A 47 7.09 -16.11 -0.32
CA ILE A 47 8.36 -16.08 0.43
C ILE A 47 8.35 -14.91 1.43
N VAL A 48 7.89 -13.73 1.00
CA VAL A 48 7.74 -12.56 1.89
C VAL A 48 6.82 -12.89 3.07
N GLN A 49 5.65 -13.47 2.81
CA GLN A 49 4.69 -13.83 3.86
C GLN A 49 5.27 -14.82 4.87
N ARG A 50 6.00 -15.84 4.39
CA ARG A 50 6.65 -16.84 5.26
C ARG A 50 7.66 -16.17 6.19
N VAL A 51 8.59 -15.39 5.62
CA VAL A 51 9.62 -14.71 6.41
C VAL A 51 9.00 -13.69 7.37
N CYS A 52 8.03 -12.90 6.92
CA CYS A 52 7.34 -11.92 7.76
C CYS A 52 6.66 -12.58 8.96
N ARG A 53 6.03 -13.75 8.76
CA ARG A 53 5.44 -14.54 9.86
C ARG A 53 6.48 -14.92 10.89
N ASP A 54 7.66 -15.38 10.45
CA ASP A 54 8.74 -15.85 11.32
C ASP A 54 9.35 -14.71 12.15
N ILE A 55 9.33 -13.48 11.63
CA ILE A 55 9.87 -12.28 12.31
C ILE A 55 8.81 -11.38 12.94
N GLY A 56 7.55 -11.79 12.96
CA GLY A 56 6.45 -11.06 13.58
C GLY A 56 6.02 -9.77 12.87
N ILE A 57 6.24 -9.68 11.55
CA ILE A 57 5.71 -8.61 10.71
C ILE A 57 4.44 -9.09 10.01
N GLU A 58 3.38 -8.31 10.08
CA GLU A 58 2.15 -8.61 9.35
C GLU A 58 2.40 -8.57 7.84
N ALA A 59 1.97 -9.60 7.11
CA ALA A 59 1.97 -9.64 5.66
C ALA A 59 0.59 -10.06 5.14
N VAL A 60 -0.02 -9.22 4.32
CA VAL A 60 -1.41 -9.38 3.86
C VAL A 60 -1.50 -9.40 2.34
N ASP A 61 -2.40 -10.22 1.83
CA ASP A 61 -2.83 -10.18 0.43
C ASP A 61 -4.09 -9.33 0.30
N TYR A 62 -4.10 -8.48 -0.71
CA TYR A 62 -5.25 -7.66 -1.04
C TYR A 62 -5.45 -7.67 -2.56
N SER A 63 -6.47 -8.37 -3.02
CA SER A 63 -6.74 -8.52 -4.45
C SER A 63 -7.71 -7.47 -4.99
N THR A 64 -8.83 -7.29 -4.32
CA THR A 64 -9.85 -6.31 -4.71
C THR A 64 -10.61 -5.85 -3.49
N GLY A 65 -10.99 -4.57 -3.47
CA GLY A 65 -11.77 -4.07 -2.36
C GLY A 65 -12.26 -2.65 -2.56
N THR A 66 -13.08 -2.25 -1.64
CA THR A 66 -13.61 -0.90 -1.57
C THR A 66 -12.64 0.01 -0.81
N ASP A 67 -12.82 1.32 -0.94
CA ASP A 67 -12.12 2.30 -0.11
C ASP A 67 -12.32 2.05 1.39
N ALA A 68 -13.45 1.46 1.79
CA ALA A 68 -13.71 1.06 3.17
C ALA A 68 -12.77 -0.07 3.63
N ALA A 69 -12.48 -1.03 2.77
CA ALA A 69 -11.54 -2.09 3.09
C ALA A 69 -10.09 -1.56 3.17
N LEU A 70 -9.73 -0.55 2.38
CA LEU A 70 -8.41 0.06 2.42
C LEU A 70 -8.19 0.96 3.64
N VAL A 71 -9.11 1.88 3.89
CA VAL A 71 -8.95 2.92 4.92
C VAL A 71 -9.69 2.57 6.21
N GLY A 72 -10.80 1.88 6.09
CA GLY A 72 -11.65 1.48 7.21
C GLY A 72 -13.08 1.96 7.09
N SER A 73 -13.87 1.59 8.10
CA SER A 73 -15.29 1.92 8.24
C SER A 73 -15.66 2.10 9.70
N PHE A 74 -16.84 2.66 9.94
CA PHE A 74 -17.50 2.58 11.23
C PHE A 74 -18.43 1.35 11.23
N VAL A 75 -18.40 0.59 12.29
CA VAL A 75 -19.24 -0.59 12.50
C VAL A 75 -20.01 -0.41 13.79
N GLN A 76 -21.32 -0.53 13.73
CA GLN A 76 -22.19 -0.54 14.90
C GLN A 76 -22.54 -2.00 15.21
N GLU A 77 -22.08 -2.51 16.34
CA GLU A 77 -22.33 -3.91 16.75
C GLU A 77 -23.71 -4.07 17.37
N ASN A 78 -24.16 -3.07 18.13
CA ASN A 78 -25.50 -3.03 18.70
C ASN A 78 -26.15 -1.67 18.40
N SER A 79 -27.49 -1.64 18.30
CA SER A 79 -28.25 -0.41 17.99
C SER A 79 -28.07 0.69 19.04
N ASP A 80 -27.74 0.32 20.29
CA ASP A 80 -27.66 1.23 21.42
C ASP A 80 -26.21 1.69 21.72
N GLU A 81 -25.22 1.15 20.98
CA GLU A 81 -23.82 1.51 21.12
C GLU A 81 -23.36 2.49 20.02
N PRO A 82 -22.45 3.41 20.33
CA PRO A 82 -21.89 4.28 19.30
C PRO A 82 -21.08 3.46 18.28
N PRO A 83 -21.06 3.87 17.00
CA PRO A 83 -20.25 3.21 15.98
C PRO A 83 -18.77 3.18 16.35
N VAL A 84 -18.13 2.04 16.21
CA VAL A 84 -16.71 1.84 16.47
C VAL A 84 -15.94 1.88 15.17
N GLN A 85 -14.82 2.63 15.15
CA GLN A 85 -13.94 2.67 13.99
C GLN A 85 -13.19 1.34 13.85
N ARG A 86 -13.33 0.70 12.70
CA ARG A 86 -12.49 -0.42 12.26
C ARG A 86 -11.50 0.06 11.21
N PRO A 87 -10.18 0.05 11.50
CA PRO A 87 -9.18 0.46 10.52
C PRO A 87 -9.13 -0.51 9.35
N GLY A 88 -8.84 0.03 8.17
CA GLY A 88 -8.65 -0.76 6.96
C GLY A 88 -7.26 -1.36 6.83
N VAL A 89 -7.03 -2.09 5.75
CA VAL A 89 -5.79 -2.84 5.51
C VAL A 89 -4.55 -1.94 5.40
N LEU A 90 -4.69 -0.68 5.03
CA LEU A 90 -3.57 0.29 4.96
C LEU A 90 -3.14 0.84 6.32
N ALA A 91 -3.84 0.50 7.41
CA ALA A 91 -3.48 0.97 8.74
C ALA A 91 -2.25 0.25 9.28
N GLY A 92 -1.34 1.03 9.89
CA GLY A 92 -0.18 0.51 10.59
C GLY A 92 0.96 0.05 9.68
N ARG A 93 1.85 -0.74 10.26
CA ARG A 93 3.09 -1.22 9.66
C ARG A 93 2.92 -2.67 9.19
N LYS A 94 3.07 -2.90 7.89
CA LYS A 94 2.96 -4.24 7.28
C LYS A 94 3.52 -4.33 5.87
N CYS A 95 3.73 -5.55 5.41
CA CYS A 95 3.95 -5.88 4.01
C CYS A 95 2.58 -6.19 3.35
N MET A 96 2.29 -5.61 2.21
CA MET A 96 1.01 -5.81 1.53
C MET A 96 1.23 -6.15 0.07
N ASN A 97 0.68 -7.29 -0.37
CA ASN A 97 0.54 -7.61 -1.78
C ASN A 97 -0.75 -6.97 -2.32
N PHE A 98 -0.61 -6.29 -3.45
CA PHE A 98 -1.71 -5.69 -4.18
C PHE A 98 -1.71 -6.25 -5.61
N ASP A 99 -2.51 -7.29 -5.83
CA ASP A 99 -2.45 -8.07 -7.07
C ASP A 99 -3.24 -7.45 -8.24
N GLU A 100 -3.96 -6.36 -8.02
CA GLU A 100 -4.74 -5.67 -9.06
C GLU A 100 -4.09 -4.34 -9.48
N GLY A 101 -2.79 -4.35 -9.72
CA GLY A 101 -2.02 -3.17 -10.12
C GLY A 101 -2.49 -2.48 -11.40
N SER A 102 -3.27 -3.17 -12.24
CA SER A 102 -3.90 -2.61 -13.44
C SER A 102 -4.81 -1.41 -13.13
N ILE A 103 -5.46 -1.38 -11.98
CA ILE A 103 -6.26 -0.26 -11.49
C ILE A 103 -5.43 1.02 -11.41
N LEU A 104 -4.16 0.90 -10.99
CA LEU A 104 -3.26 2.04 -10.87
C LEU A 104 -2.86 2.62 -12.22
N LEU A 105 -2.80 1.78 -13.25
CA LEU A 105 -2.41 2.16 -14.61
C LEU A 105 -3.58 2.72 -15.42
N LYS A 106 -4.78 2.23 -15.15
CA LYS A 106 -6.03 2.64 -15.83
C LYS A 106 -7.15 2.84 -14.80
N PRO A 107 -7.04 3.84 -13.93
CA PRO A 107 -8.08 4.10 -12.96
C PRO A 107 -9.39 4.43 -13.67
N ASN A 108 -10.46 3.86 -13.18
CA ASN A 108 -11.82 4.23 -13.53
C ASN A 108 -12.41 5.14 -12.45
N GLN A 109 -13.61 5.63 -12.67
CA GLN A 109 -14.27 6.56 -11.74
C GLN A 109 -14.41 5.99 -10.31
N HIS A 110 -14.49 4.67 -10.16
CA HIS A 110 -14.62 4.01 -8.85
C HIS A 110 -13.28 3.72 -8.17
N SER A 111 -12.16 3.79 -8.89
CA SER A 111 -10.82 3.48 -8.38
C SER A 111 -9.94 4.70 -8.12
N GLU A 112 -10.43 5.91 -8.38
CA GLU A 112 -9.66 7.14 -8.13
C GLU A 112 -9.31 7.32 -6.64
N GLY A 113 -10.24 7.03 -5.75
CA GLY A 113 -10.02 7.03 -4.30
C GLY A 113 -8.94 6.02 -3.89
N THR A 114 -9.02 4.80 -4.43
CA THR A 114 -8.01 3.76 -4.21
C THR A 114 -6.61 4.22 -4.59
N VAL A 115 -6.44 4.84 -5.77
CA VAL A 115 -5.15 5.37 -6.21
C VAL A 115 -4.62 6.43 -5.26
N LEU A 116 -5.47 7.36 -4.83
CA LEU A 116 -5.09 8.41 -3.90
C LEU A 116 -4.66 7.84 -2.54
N PHE A 117 -5.39 6.86 -2.00
CA PHE A 117 -5.05 6.23 -0.73
C PHE A 117 -3.73 5.47 -0.82
N LEU A 118 -3.48 4.72 -1.88
CA LEU A 118 -2.21 4.02 -2.07
C LEU A 118 -1.03 4.99 -2.23
N GLN A 119 -1.21 6.09 -2.95
CA GLN A 119 -0.19 7.14 -3.06
C GLN A 119 0.12 7.78 -1.69
N THR A 120 -0.93 8.06 -0.90
CA THR A 120 -0.77 8.62 0.45
C THR A 120 -0.05 7.64 1.36
N ALA A 121 -0.39 6.34 1.29
CA ALA A 121 0.27 5.29 2.06
C ALA A 121 1.77 5.16 1.75
N LEU A 122 2.18 5.47 0.52
CA LEU A 122 3.57 5.44 0.06
C LEU A 122 4.40 6.67 0.50
N ASN A 123 3.78 7.71 1.05
CA ASN A 123 4.54 8.85 1.58
C ASN A 123 5.40 8.43 2.78
N ALA A 124 6.55 9.08 2.95
CA ALA A 124 7.50 8.72 3.98
C ALA A 124 6.89 8.75 5.39
N ALA A 125 7.13 7.71 6.15
CA ALA A 125 6.70 7.60 7.53
C ALA A 125 7.36 8.69 8.40
N GLY A 126 6.59 9.22 9.35
CA GLY A 126 7.07 10.28 10.27
C GLY A 126 6.96 11.70 9.70
N THR A 127 6.54 11.88 8.45
CA THR A 127 6.32 13.23 7.86
C THR A 127 4.92 13.78 8.11
N GLY A 128 4.00 12.98 8.64
CA GLY A 128 2.57 13.30 8.72
C GLY A 128 1.82 13.16 7.39
N ARG A 129 2.56 13.02 6.27
CA ARG A 129 1.95 12.91 4.93
C ARG A 129 1.43 11.49 4.61
N ASN A 130 1.75 10.52 5.45
CA ASN A 130 1.29 9.14 5.36
C ASN A 130 0.02 8.88 6.21
N VAL A 131 -0.71 9.92 6.53
CA VAL A 131 -2.03 9.82 7.19
C VAL A 131 -3.11 9.86 6.13
N LEU A 132 -3.89 8.80 6.09
CA LEU A 132 -5.06 8.71 5.22
C LEU A 132 -6.27 9.19 5.98
N THR A 133 -7.02 10.10 5.37
CA THR A 133 -8.24 10.66 5.93
C THR A 133 -9.42 10.31 5.03
N LYS A 134 -10.49 9.81 5.63
CA LYS A 134 -11.75 9.52 4.94
C LYS A 134 -12.92 10.07 5.74
N HIS A 135 -13.71 10.93 5.10
CA HIS A 135 -14.93 11.47 5.69
C HIS A 135 -16.09 10.55 5.37
N LEU A 136 -16.81 10.13 6.37
CA LEU A 136 -18.01 9.31 6.28
C LEU A 136 -19.15 10.01 7.02
N ARG A 137 -20.39 9.50 6.83
CA ARG A 137 -21.57 10.05 7.51
C ARG A 137 -21.42 10.02 9.03
N ASP A 138 -20.85 8.96 9.56
CA ASP A 138 -20.75 8.70 11.00
C ASP A 138 -19.48 9.29 11.64
N GLY A 139 -18.62 9.96 10.83
CA GLY A 139 -17.41 10.60 11.32
C GLY A 139 -16.26 10.60 10.34
N THR A 140 -15.08 10.93 10.84
CA THR A 140 -13.84 10.96 10.05
C THR A 140 -12.91 9.85 10.51
N ILE A 141 -12.46 9.04 9.57
CA ILE A 141 -11.44 8.02 9.80
C ILE A 141 -10.09 8.62 9.47
N ASN A 142 -9.15 8.54 10.40
CA ASN A 142 -7.75 8.88 10.20
C ASN A 142 -6.89 7.68 10.54
N ILE A 143 -6.12 7.18 9.59
CA ILE A 143 -5.18 6.08 9.79
C ILE A 143 -3.78 6.49 9.34
N LYS A 144 -2.79 6.12 10.14
CA LYS A 144 -1.39 6.24 9.76
C LYS A 144 -0.98 4.98 9.02
N SER A 145 -0.42 5.13 7.83
CA SER A 145 0.06 4.01 7.02
C SER A 145 1.58 3.94 7.02
N GLU A 146 2.10 2.78 7.36
CA GLU A 146 3.52 2.43 7.27
C GLU A 146 3.71 1.14 6.45
N VAL A 147 2.86 0.99 5.43
CA VAL A 147 2.81 -0.18 4.56
C VAL A 147 3.88 -0.11 3.48
N SER A 148 4.58 -1.22 3.24
CA SER A 148 5.30 -1.45 1.97
C SER A 148 4.38 -2.17 1.00
N LEU A 149 4.29 -1.69 -0.23
CA LEU A 149 3.44 -2.27 -1.26
C LEU A 149 4.24 -3.16 -2.20
N TRP A 150 3.75 -4.36 -2.43
CA TRP A 150 4.17 -5.27 -3.48
C TRP A 150 3.04 -5.33 -4.51
N ILE A 151 3.14 -4.52 -5.55
CA ILE A 151 2.09 -4.38 -6.55
C ILE A 151 2.44 -5.25 -7.73
N THR A 152 1.50 -6.10 -8.17
CA THR A 152 1.68 -6.94 -9.36
C THR A 152 0.65 -6.62 -10.42
N THR A 153 1.06 -6.66 -11.68
CA THR A 153 0.16 -6.50 -12.82
C THR A 153 0.72 -7.15 -14.08
N PHE A 154 -0.13 -7.30 -15.08
CA PHE A 154 0.27 -7.65 -16.44
C PHE A 154 0.76 -6.42 -17.19
N PRO A 155 1.58 -6.61 -18.25
CA PRO A 155 1.96 -5.52 -19.13
C PRO A 155 0.71 -4.82 -19.68
N PRO A 156 0.53 -3.52 -19.42
CA PRO A 156 -0.63 -2.81 -19.90
C PRO A 156 -0.49 -2.50 -21.40
N LYS A 157 -1.59 -2.57 -22.15
CA LYS A 157 -1.62 -2.10 -23.55
C LYS A 157 -1.44 -0.57 -23.70
N GLY A 158 -1.35 0.14 -22.60
CA GLY A 158 -1.11 1.58 -22.50
C GLY A 158 -1.31 2.05 -21.06
N ILE A 159 -0.60 3.11 -20.71
CA ILE A 159 -0.73 3.79 -19.40
C ILE A 159 -1.39 5.13 -19.68
N ARG A 160 -2.37 5.52 -18.85
CA ARG A 160 -2.97 6.86 -18.98
C ARG A 160 -1.96 7.92 -18.50
N GLU A 161 -1.80 8.99 -19.27
CA GLU A 161 -0.83 10.06 -19.01
C GLU A 161 -0.94 10.61 -17.60
N HIS A 162 -2.14 10.89 -17.11
CA HIS A 162 -2.37 11.41 -15.77
C HIS A 162 -1.89 10.48 -14.63
N VAL A 163 -1.66 9.19 -14.88
CA VAL A 163 -1.10 8.25 -13.90
C VAL A 163 0.39 8.53 -13.69
N LEU A 164 1.08 8.93 -14.75
CA LEU A 164 2.49 9.34 -14.67
C LEU A 164 2.63 10.62 -13.87
N ASP A 165 1.72 11.57 -14.08
CA ASP A 165 1.71 12.86 -13.38
C ASP A 165 1.40 12.75 -11.89
N LYS A 166 0.61 11.76 -11.49
CA LYS A 166 0.29 11.51 -10.07
C LYS A 166 1.46 10.99 -9.24
N GLY A 167 2.61 10.70 -9.83
CA GLY A 167 3.85 10.40 -9.12
C GLY A 167 3.90 9.07 -8.38
N ILE A 168 3.03 8.10 -8.70
CA ILE A 168 3.09 6.77 -8.07
C ILE A 168 4.42 6.06 -8.40
N PHE A 169 4.88 6.18 -9.65
CA PHE A 169 6.15 5.60 -10.10
C PHE A 169 7.39 6.24 -9.48
N GLN A 170 7.25 7.42 -8.87
CA GLN A 170 8.33 8.05 -8.10
C GLN A 170 8.49 7.44 -6.70
N ARG A 171 7.51 6.67 -6.24
CA ARG A 171 7.44 6.09 -4.88
C ARG A 171 7.58 4.58 -4.85
N VAL A 172 7.61 3.94 -6.01
CA VAL A 172 7.73 2.50 -6.15
C VAL A 172 8.91 2.16 -7.06
N LEU A 173 9.53 1.01 -6.83
CA LEU A 173 10.55 0.46 -7.72
C LEU A 173 9.85 -0.30 -8.85
N PRO A 174 9.81 0.21 -10.08
CA PRO A 174 9.22 -0.51 -11.20
C PRO A 174 10.15 -1.65 -11.63
N ILE A 175 9.56 -2.82 -11.83
CA ILE A 175 10.26 -4.01 -12.32
C ILE A 175 9.45 -4.58 -13.47
N GLY A 176 10.11 -4.82 -14.58
CA GLY A 176 9.53 -5.41 -15.77
C GLY A 176 10.58 -6.05 -16.65
N SER A 177 10.17 -6.89 -17.55
CA SER A 177 10.99 -7.48 -18.60
C SER A 177 10.27 -7.34 -19.93
#